data_dc66c98e61c5829ec15dfc78484d9eef
#
_entry.id   dc66c98e61c5829ec15dfc78484d9eef
#
_cell.length_a   1.000
_cell.length_b   1.000
_cell.length_c   1.000
_cell.angle_alpha   90.00
_cell.angle_beta   90.00
_cell.angle_gamma   90.00
#
_symmetry.space_group_name_H-M   'P 1'
#
loop_
_entity.id
_entity.type
_entity.pdbx_description
1 polymer ?
#
loop_
_entity_poly.entity_id
_entity_poly.type
_entity_poly.pdbx_seq_one_letter_code
_entity_poly.pdbx_strand_id
1 'polypeptide(L)'
;SGIIPSSGWGYDDWIGPVWDAAMFIVPMAIYHYYGDTRSIEKLWPVCTKYLNYLAGREDVEGTVTYGIGDWVFHKTQTPTEFTTTCYYYLDNLYMAKFAELIGKDGSSYTKKAEELKLLINHKYFDTSKAIYANGSQAAQGVALYLGIVPKEYEQQVADNLSTMIKANNNLLDFGVLGSKTVLRMLSKYGYADLAYQMATQEEAPSWGNWIKQGFTTLAETWILSPEFRDASVNHMFLGDINAWMYNVLAGINYDEQEPGFKHILIQPHFVKGLDWVKAEYKSVNGIIRSEWERKEEQVILKVTIPVNTNATIECNGRKIDLGSGEHQLTF
;
A
#
# COMPACT_ATOMS: atom_id res chain seq x y z
N SER A 1 -26.46 -13.27 -0.15
CA SER A 1 -25.01 -13.27 0.14
C SER A 1 -24.51 -11.85 0.27
N GLY A 2 -23.47 -11.61 1.06
CA GLY A 2 -22.80 -10.30 1.16
C GLY A 2 -21.53 -10.22 0.32
N ILE A 3 -21.32 -11.17 -0.58
CA ILE A 3 -20.14 -11.23 -1.44
C ILE A 3 -20.31 -10.23 -2.57
N ILE A 4 -19.33 -9.36 -2.73
CA ILE A 4 -19.21 -8.52 -3.92
C ILE A 4 -18.22 -9.22 -4.83
N PRO A 5 -18.59 -9.61 -6.05
CA PRO A 5 -17.62 -10.12 -7.01
C PRO A 5 -16.63 -9.00 -7.33
N SER A 6 -15.43 -9.08 -6.78
CA SER A 6 -14.42 -8.02 -6.93
C SER A 6 -13.91 -7.89 -8.36
N SER A 7 -14.07 -8.93 -9.18
CA SER A 7 -13.58 -8.95 -10.56
C SER A 7 -14.67 -8.91 -11.63
N GLY A 8 -15.93 -9.02 -11.27
CA GLY A 8 -17.01 -9.16 -12.25
C GLY A 8 -17.02 -10.50 -13.03
N TRP A 9 -16.16 -11.44 -12.69
CA TRP A 9 -15.95 -12.72 -13.38
C TRP A 9 -16.84 -13.86 -12.90
N GLY A 10 -17.76 -13.61 -11.99
CA GLY A 10 -18.67 -14.63 -11.51
C GLY A 10 -19.13 -14.39 -10.09
N TYR A 11 -19.98 -15.30 -9.63
CA TYR A 11 -20.59 -15.23 -8.30
C TYR A 11 -19.89 -16.16 -7.31
N ASP A 12 -18.74 -16.72 -7.69
CA ASP A 12 -18.01 -17.67 -6.87
C ASP A 12 -17.10 -16.96 -5.87
N ASP A 13 -16.95 -17.55 -4.71
CA ASP A 13 -16.15 -17.05 -3.59
C ASP A 13 -14.64 -17.38 -3.72
N TRP A 14 -14.19 -17.81 -4.90
CA TRP A 14 -12.81 -18.21 -5.13
C TRP A 14 -11.80 -17.07 -5.04
N ILE A 15 -12.22 -15.83 -5.28
CA ILE A 15 -11.35 -14.65 -5.29
C ILE A 15 -10.90 -14.28 -3.87
N GLY A 16 -11.82 -14.28 -2.90
CA GLY A 16 -11.54 -14.19 -1.48
C GLY A 16 -11.32 -12.80 -0.90
N PRO A 17 -11.07 -12.73 0.42
CA PRO A 17 -11.08 -11.49 1.20
C PRO A 17 -10.12 -10.40 0.72
N VAL A 18 -8.98 -10.77 0.19
CA VAL A 18 -7.97 -9.81 -0.31
C VAL A 18 -8.55 -8.86 -1.35
N TRP A 19 -9.43 -9.36 -2.22
CA TRP A 19 -10.03 -8.59 -3.31
C TRP A 19 -11.35 -7.95 -2.90
N ASP A 20 -12.12 -8.66 -2.09
CA ASP A 20 -13.38 -8.13 -1.54
C ASP A 20 -13.14 -6.97 -0.58
N ALA A 21 -11.94 -6.87 0.00
CA ALA A 21 -11.52 -5.72 0.82
C ALA A 21 -11.66 -4.36 0.11
N ALA A 22 -11.84 -4.34 -1.21
CA ALA A 22 -12.14 -3.10 -1.96
C ALA A 22 -13.35 -2.35 -1.38
N MET A 23 -14.34 -3.05 -0.83
CA MET A 23 -15.52 -2.43 -0.20
C MET A 23 -15.20 -1.66 1.09
N PHE A 24 -14.03 -1.90 1.70
CA PHE A 24 -13.50 -1.17 2.86
C PHE A 24 -12.42 -0.17 2.45
N ILE A 25 -11.49 -0.59 1.59
CA ILE A 25 -10.35 0.22 1.16
C ILE A 25 -10.80 1.44 0.35
N VAL A 26 -11.74 1.28 -0.60
CA VAL A 26 -12.19 2.38 -1.45
C VAL A 26 -12.92 3.46 -0.66
N PRO A 27 -13.89 3.16 0.22
CA PRO A 27 -14.52 4.19 1.06
C PRO A 27 -13.54 4.89 2.00
N MET A 28 -12.57 4.16 2.57
CA MET A 28 -11.53 4.76 3.40
C MET A 28 -10.65 5.71 2.57
N ALA A 29 -10.27 5.32 1.36
CA ALA A 29 -9.54 6.20 0.45
C ALA A 29 -10.35 7.46 0.07
N ILE A 30 -11.65 7.32 -0.21
CA ILE A 30 -12.54 8.46 -0.45
C ILE A 30 -12.55 9.40 0.75
N TYR A 31 -12.62 8.86 1.96
CA TYR A 31 -12.55 9.67 3.18
C TYR A 31 -11.20 10.40 3.30
N HIS A 32 -10.07 9.71 3.15
CA HIS A 32 -8.75 10.34 3.25
C HIS A 32 -8.52 11.43 2.20
N TYR A 33 -8.91 11.17 0.93
CA TYR A 33 -8.65 12.08 -0.17
C TYR A 33 -9.67 13.22 -0.30
N TYR A 34 -10.91 13.03 0.17
CA TYR A 34 -12.00 13.97 -0.03
C TYR A 34 -12.68 14.43 1.27
N GLY A 35 -12.43 13.78 2.40
CA GLY A 35 -13.14 14.02 3.66
C GLY A 35 -14.61 13.56 3.63
N ASP A 36 -14.98 12.66 2.71
CA ASP A 36 -16.36 12.27 2.42
C ASP A 36 -16.71 10.91 3.03
N THR A 37 -17.67 10.89 3.96
CA THR A 37 -18.13 9.68 4.66
C THR A 37 -19.35 9.01 4.00
N ARG A 38 -19.98 9.61 2.98
CA ARG A 38 -21.23 9.10 2.38
C ARG A 38 -21.12 7.68 1.83
N SER A 39 -19.97 7.31 1.29
CA SER A 39 -19.72 5.94 0.83
C SER A 39 -19.64 4.93 1.98
N ILE A 40 -19.09 5.34 3.12
CA ILE A 40 -19.02 4.56 4.35
C ILE A 40 -20.45 4.30 4.88
N GLU A 41 -21.26 5.35 5.01
CA GLU A 41 -22.64 5.24 5.46
C GLU A 41 -23.46 4.29 4.58
N LYS A 42 -23.33 4.44 3.26
CA LYS A 42 -24.06 3.64 2.27
C LYS A 42 -23.63 2.17 2.29
N LEU A 43 -22.34 1.88 2.45
CA LEU A 43 -21.79 0.52 2.40
C LEU A 43 -21.81 -0.19 3.76
N TRP A 44 -22.05 0.53 4.85
CA TRP A 44 -22.08 -0.06 6.21
C TRP A 44 -22.89 -1.37 6.31
N PRO A 45 -24.14 -1.46 5.82
CA PRO A 45 -24.90 -2.71 5.94
C PRO A 45 -24.31 -3.86 5.13
N VAL A 46 -23.66 -3.56 4.00
CA VAL A 46 -23.01 -4.57 3.14
C VAL A 46 -21.73 -5.06 3.80
N CYS A 47 -20.89 -4.17 4.30
CA CYS A 47 -19.67 -4.49 5.02
C CYS A 47 -19.97 -5.34 6.27
N THR A 48 -21.01 -4.99 7.04
CA THR A 48 -21.47 -5.80 8.18
C THR A 48 -21.84 -7.22 7.77
N LYS A 49 -22.61 -7.39 6.69
CA LYS A 49 -23.00 -8.72 6.19
C LYS A 49 -21.79 -9.51 5.72
N TYR A 50 -20.84 -8.86 5.09
CA TYR A 50 -19.62 -9.50 4.60
C TYR A 50 -18.75 -9.98 5.76
N LEU A 51 -18.52 -9.17 6.80
CA LEU A 51 -17.77 -9.61 7.97
C LEU A 51 -18.44 -10.76 8.72
N ASN A 52 -19.76 -10.78 8.82
CA ASN A 52 -20.50 -11.93 9.37
C ASN A 52 -20.33 -13.19 8.51
N TYR A 53 -20.26 -13.04 7.18
CA TYR A 53 -19.97 -14.14 6.29
C TYR A 53 -18.55 -14.67 6.49
N LEU A 54 -17.54 -13.81 6.62
CA LEU A 54 -16.16 -14.23 6.90
C LEU A 54 -16.04 -14.92 8.27
N ALA A 55 -16.71 -14.42 9.29
CA ALA A 55 -16.75 -15.05 10.60
C ALA A 55 -17.33 -16.49 10.55
N GLY A 56 -18.29 -16.73 9.66
CA GLY A 56 -18.82 -18.09 9.42
C GLY A 56 -17.90 -18.98 8.57
N ARG A 57 -16.80 -18.44 8.06
CA ARG A 57 -15.79 -19.14 7.24
C ARG A 57 -14.46 -19.35 7.96
N GLU A 58 -14.36 -18.91 9.20
CA GLU A 58 -13.18 -19.17 10.02
C GLU A 58 -13.00 -20.68 10.22
N ASP A 59 -11.75 -21.12 10.13
CA ASP A 59 -11.38 -22.47 10.55
C ASP A 59 -11.35 -22.59 12.07
N VAL A 60 -10.96 -23.76 12.57
CA VAL A 60 -10.91 -24.03 14.02
C VAL A 60 -9.90 -23.14 14.77
N GLU A 61 -8.95 -22.53 14.07
CA GLU A 61 -7.96 -21.61 14.62
C GLU A 61 -8.39 -20.13 14.48
N GLY A 62 -9.47 -19.84 13.74
CA GLY A 62 -9.98 -18.50 13.50
C GLY A 62 -9.37 -17.82 12.27
N THR A 63 -8.72 -18.60 11.38
CA THR A 63 -8.16 -18.07 10.12
C THR A 63 -9.12 -18.23 8.95
N VAL A 64 -8.97 -17.40 7.92
CA VAL A 64 -9.71 -17.52 6.66
C VAL A 64 -8.76 -18.00 5.58
N THR A 65 -9.06 -19.13 4.94
CA THR A 65 -8.09 -19.89 4.14
C THR A 65 -8.37 -19.91 2.63
N TYR A 66 -9.43 -19.27 2.15
CA TYR A 66 -9.81 -19.30 0.74
C TYR A 66 -9.46 -17.99 0.01
N GLY A 67 -9.27 -18.07 -1.30
CA GLY A 67 -8.99 -16.95 -2.17
C GLY A 67 -7.73 -17.12 -3.00
N ILE A 68 -7.42 -16.14 -3.84
CA ILE A 68 -6.26 -16.20 -4.75
C ILE A 68 -4.99 -15.53 -4.17
N GLY A 69 -5.11 -14.84 -3.04
CA GLY A 69 -3.96 -14.24 -2.36
C GLY A 69 -3.21 -13.18 -3.18
N ASP A 70 -1.89 -13.24 -3.15
CA ASP A 70 -1.00 -12.36 -3.94
C ASP A 70 -0.92 -12.85 -5.39
N TRP A 71 -1.90 -12.43 -6.19
CA TRP A 71 -2.07 -12.86 -7.58
C TRP A 71 -0.98 -12.29 -8.49
N VAL A 72 -0.65 -13.01 -9.56
CA VAL A 72 0.39 -12.73 -10.56
C VAL A 72 1.80 -12.54 -9.96
N PHE A 73 2.11 -13.29 -8.90
CA PHE A 73 3.47 -13.35 -8.37
C PHE A 73 4.47 -13.89 -9.40
N HIS A 74 5.77 -13.59 -9.24
CA HIS A 74 6.78 -14.04 -10.20
C HIS A 74 7.22 -15.50 -9.97
N LYS A 75 7.78 -15.80 -8.80
CA LYS A 75 8.27 -17.15 -8.46
C LYS A 75 7.71 -17.66 -7.14
N THR A 76 7.72 -16.80 -6.12
CA THR A 76 7.36 -17.21 -4.76
C THR A 76 5.92 -16.86 -4.45
N GLN A 77 5.07 -17.88 -4.34
CA GLN A 77 3.70 -17.69 -3.88
C GLN A 77 3.68 -17.44 -2.37
N THR A 78 3.12 -16.31 -1.97
CA THR A 78 2.81 -16.04 -0.57
C THR A 78 1.61 -16.91 -0.13
N PRO A 79 1.66 -17.58 1.03
CA PRO A 79 0.55 -18.41 1.49
C PRO A 79 -0.77 -17.65 1.52
N THR A 80 -1.79 -18.18 0.85
CA THR A 80 -3.10 -17.54 0.72
C THR A 80 -3.75 -17.33 2.07
N GLU A 81 -3.69 -18.32 2.96
CA GLU A 81 -4.28 -18.23 4.31
C GLU A 81 -3.69 -17.07 5.13
N PHE A 82 -2.39 -16.79 4.97
CA PHE A 82 -1.75 -15.64 5.60
C PHE A 82 -2.32 -14.33 5.06
N THR A 83 -2.32 -14.16 3.73
CA THR A 83 -2.79 -12.91 3.11
C THR A 83 -4.27 -12.67 3.35
N THR A 84 -5.11 -13.70 3.25
CA THR A 84 -6.56 -13.58 3.48
C THR A 84 -6.89 -13.24 4.94
N THR A 85 -6.17 -13.84 5.90
CA THR A 85 -6.34 -13.51 7.31
C THR A 85 -5.84 -12.08 7.63
N CYS A 86 -4.75 -11.63 6.99
CA CYS A 86 -4.29 -10.23 7.11
C CYS A 86 -5.33 -9.23 6.57
N TYR A 87 -6.00 -9.54 5.47
CA TYR A 87 -7.04 -8.65 4.95
C TYR A 87 -8.34 -8.74 5.74
N TYR A 88 -8.68 -9.88 6.31
CA TYR A 88 -9.78 -9.98 7.27
C TYR A 88 -9.51 -9.13 8.54
N TYR A 89 -8.25 -9.07 8.99
CA TYR A 89 -7.84 -8.12 10.02
C TYR A 89 -8.06 -6.67 9.58
N LEU A 90 -7.60 -6.29 8.37
CA LEU A 90 -7.76 -4.94 7.83
C LEU A 90 -9.24 -4.54 7.71
N ASP A 91 -10.09 -5.43 7.24
CA ASP A 91 -11.52 -5.19 7.08
C ASP A 91 -12.19 -4.86 8.42
N ASN A 92 -11.85 -5.59 9.49
CA ASN A 92 -12.32 -5.29 10.83
C ASN A 92 -11.77 -3.96 11.37
N LEU A 93 -10.48 -3.68 11.13
CA LEU A 93 -9.85 -2.41 11.51
C LEU A 93 -10.56 -1.22 10.83
N TYR A 94 -10.83 -1.33 9.52
CA TYR A 94 -11.54 -0.28 8.79
C TYR A 94 -13.00 -0.18 9.22
N MET A 95 -13.66 -1.29 9.53
CA MET A 95 -15.03 -1.25 10.03
C MET A 95 -15.12 -0.57 11.40
N ALA A 96 -14.14 -0.77 12.29
CA ALA A 96 -14.04 -0.03 13.54
C ALA A 96 -13.88 1.49 13.29
N LYS A 97 -13.01 1.86 12.34
CA LYS A 97 -12.83 3.26 11.94
C LYS A 97 -14.08 3.85 11.29
N PHE A 98 -14.76 3.09 10.44
CA PHE A 98 -16.04 3.50 9.87
C PHE A 98 -17.08 3.80 10.94
N ALA A 99 -17.17 2.92 11.97
CA ALA A 99 -18.08 3.14 13.08
C ALA A 99 -17.82 4.48 13.78
N GLU A 100 -16.55 4.78 14.08
CA GLU A 100 -16.14 6.06 14.66
C GLU A 100 -16.60 7.25 13.78
N LEU A 101 -16.34 7.17 12.47
CA LEU A 101 -16.62 8.26 11.52
C LEU A 101 -18.13 8.54 11.33
N ILE A 102 -18.99 7.52 11.49
CA ILE A 102 -20.43 7.66 11.31
C ILE A 102 -21.22 7.54 12.62
N GLY A 103 -20.54 7.62 13.77
CA GLY A 103 -21.17 7.65 15.09
C GLY A 103 -21.85 6.33 15.49
N LYS A 104 -21.29 5.20 15.10
CA LYS A 104 -21.77 3.85 15.48
C LYS A 104 -20.86 3.17 16.48
N ASP A 105 -21.34 2.10 17.12
CA ASP A 105 -20.50 1.26 17.96
C ASP A 105 -19.62 0.35 17.10
N GLY A 106 -18.30 0.51 17.22
CA GLY A 106 -17.28 -0.27 16.55
C GLY A 106 -16.54 -1.26 17.46
N SER A 107 -16.92 -1.38 18.73
CA SER A 107 -16.20 -2.12 19.75
C SER A 107 -15.95 -3.61 19.40
N SER A 108 -16.95 -4.26 18.79
CA SER A 108 -16.83 -5.65 18.33
C SER A 108 -15.81 -5.82 17.21
N TYR A 109 -15.72 -4.87 16.29
CA TYR A 109 -14.76 -4.87 15.19
C TYR A 109 -13.33 -4.57 15.68
N THR A 110 -13.19 -3.63 16.61
CA THR A 110 -11.91 -3.36 17.27
C THR A 110 -11.38 -4.61 17.96
N LYS A 111 -12.22 -5.25 18.78
CA LYS A 111 -11.87 -6.51 19.46
C LYS A 111 -11.45 -7.60 18.48
N LYS A 112 -12.23 -7.80 17.39
CA LYS A 112 -11.92 -8.81 16.39
C LYS A 112 -10.61 -8.50 15.66
N ALA A 113 -10.33 -7.25 15.33
CA ALA A 113 -9.06 -6.84 14.74
C ALA A 113 -7.87 -7.13 15.67
N GLU A 114 -7.99 -6.84 16.96
CA GLU A 114 -6.96 -7.18 17.96
C GLU A 114 -6.73 -8.69 18.05
N GLU A 115 -7.80 -9.49 18.13
CA GLU A 115 -7.73 -10.96 18.14
C GLU A 115 -7.01 -11.50 16.89
N LEU A 116 -7.38 -11.01 15.71
CA LEU A 116 -6.77 -11.41 14.44
C LEU A 116 -5.30 -11.01 14.36
N LYS A 117 -4.94 -9.82 14.83
CA LYS A 117 -3.54 -9.37 14.88
C LYS A 117 -2.69 -10.30 15.77
N LEU A 118 -3.21 -10.68 16.94
CA LEU A 118 -2.54 -11.61 17.83
C LEU A 118 -2.41 -13.00 17.19
N LEU A 119 -3.48 -13.51 16.56
CA LEU A 119 -3.49 -14.77 15.86
C LEU A 119 -2.46 -14.81 14.72
N ILE A 120 -2.43 -13.77 13.88
CA ILE A 120 -1.47 -13.68 12.77
C ILE A 120 -0.03 -13.71 13.27
N ASN A 121 0.27 -12.96 14.34
CA ASN A 121 1.61 -12.97 14.93
C ASN A 121 1.95 -14.32 15.56
N HIS A 122 1.00 -14.96 16.24
CA HIS A 122 1.22 -16.28 16.84
C HIS A 122 1.47 -17.37 15.79
N LYS A 123 0.68 -17.36 14.71
CA LYS A 123 0.69 -18.45 13.71
C LYS A 123 1.78 -18.27 12.66
N TYR A 124 2.07 -17.03 12.24
CA TYR A 124 2.85 -16.78 11.04
C TYR A 124 4.15 -15.99 11.27
N PHE A 125 4.41 -15.50 12.48
CA PHE A 125 5.61 -14.71 12.75
C PHE A 125 6.69 -15.55 13.45
N ASP A 126 7.80 -15.81 12.76
CA ASP A 126 9.00 -16.37 13.37
C ASP A 126 9.80 -15.24 14.04
N THR A 127 9.62 -15.08 15.34
CA THR A 127 10.29 -14.03 16.14
C THR A 127 11.82 -14.20 16.17
N SER A 128 12.33 -15.42 16.02
CA SER A 128 13.78 -15.68 16.04
C SER A 128 14.48 -15.16 14.78
N LYS A 129 13.77 -15.09 13.67
CA LYS A 129 14.27 -14.61 12.39
C LYS A 129 13.67 -13.24 12.00
N ALA A 130 12.64 -12.79 12.70
CA ALA A 130 11.81 -11.64 12.32
C ALA A 130 11.26 -11.77 10.87
N ILE A 131 10.63 -12.91 10.57
CA ILE A 131 10.12 -13.25 9.23
C ILE A 131 8.67 -13.74 9.34
N TYR A 132 7.81 -13.30 8.42
CA TYR A 132 6.43 -13.75 8.29
C TYR A 132 6.27 -14.87 7.28
N ALA A 133 5.38 -15.80 7.60
CA ALA A 133 4.93 -16.89 6.74
C ALA A 133 6.12 -17.67 6.11
N ASN A 134 6.17 -17.77 4.80
CA ASN A 134 7.24 -18.46 4.07
C ASN A 134 8.45 -17.58 3.75
N GLY A 135 8.53 -16.36 4.28
CA GLY A 135 9.64 -15.45 4.00
C GLY A 135 9.54 -14.72 2.65
N SER A 136 8.40 -14.77 1.93
CA SER A 136 8.26 -14.05 0.67
C SER A 136 8.34 -12.53 0.86
N GLN A 137 8.75 -11.80 -0.19
CA GLN A 137 8.79 -10.33 -0.16
C GLN A 137 7.40 -9.75 0.15
N ALA A 138 6.34 -10.30 -0.45
CA ALA A 138 4.97 -9.85 -0.21
C ALA A 138 4.51 -10.13 1.23
N ALA A 139 4.90 -11.24 1.86
CA ALA A 139 4.53 -11.51 3.25
C ALA A 139 5.09 -10.44 4.21
N GLN A 140 6.37 -10.07 4.05
CA GLN A 140 6.99 -9.01 4.86
C GLN A 140 6.34 -7.64 4.56
N GLY A 141 6.16 -7.33 3.27
CA GLY A 141 5.54 -6.08 2.84
C GLY A 141 4.12 -5.91 3.37
N VAL A 142 3.28 -6.94 3.29
CA VAL A 142 1.89 -6.93 3.80
C VAL A 142 1.85 -6.77 5.31
N ALA A 143 2.64 -7.55 6.06
CA ALA A 143 2.66 -7.46 7.53
C ALA A 143 3.06 -6.06 8.02
N LEU A 144 4.10 -5.46 7.42
CA LEU A 144 4.54 -4.10 7.73
C LEU A 144 3.49 -3.05 7.34
N TYR A 145 2.94 -3.16 6.13
CA TYR A 145 2.01 -2.19 5.57
C TYR A 145 0.70 -2.11 6.37
N LEU A 146 0.19 -3.26 6.79
CA LEU A 146 -1.04 -3.35 7.58
C LEU A 146 -0.82 -3.08 9.08
N GLY A 147 0.41 -2.81 9.52
CA GLY A 147 0.72 -2.55 10.92
C GLY A 147 0.54 -3.77 11.83
N ILE A 148 0.70 -4.97 11.26
CA ILE A 148 0.57 -6.25 11.99
C ILE A 148 1.82 -6.51 12.84
N VAL A 149 2.98 -6.15 12.31
CA VAL A 149 4.30 -6.37 12.97
C VAL A 149 4.32 -5.71 14.35
N PRO A 150 4.77 -6.40 15.42
CA PRO A 150 5.01 -5.76 16.70
C PRO A 150 6.07 -4.67 16.55
N LYS A 151 5.88 -3.52 17.21
CA LYS A 151 6.66 -2.30 17.00
C LYS A 151 8.17 -2.51 17.16
N GLU A 152 8.58 -3.33 18.09
CA GLU A 152 9.97 -3.67 18.36
C GLU A 152 10.65 -4.46 17.24
N TYR A 153 9.90 -5.09 16.33
CA TYR A 153 10.40 -5.88 15.20
C TYR A 153 10.27 -5.18 13.85
N GLU A 154 9.58 -4.04 13.76
CA GLU A 154 9.28 -3.39 12.47
C GLU A 154 10.55 -3.14 11.65
N GLN A 155 11.58 -2.55 12.26
CA GLN A 155 12.83 -2.27 11.55
C GLN A 155 13.52 -3.57 11.13
N GLN A 156 13.57 -4.59 12.00
CA GLN A 156 14.23 -5.85 11.68
C GLN A 156 13.53 -6.61 10.55
N VAL A 157 12.19 -6.59 10.49
CA VAL A 157 11.42 -7.18 9.38
C VAL A 157 11.72 -6.43 8.07
N ALA A 158 11.84 -5.10 8.12
CA ALA A 158 12.21 -4.30 6.94
C ALA A 158 13.67 -4.54 6.50
N ASP A 159 14.60 -4.70 7.45
CA ASP A 159 16.00 -5.03 7.17
C ASP A 159 16.11 -6.41 6.50
N ASN A 160 15.35 -7.39 6.98
CA ASN A 160 15.28 -8.72 6.37
C ASN A 160 14.69 -8.66 4.96
N LEU A 161 13.61 -7.88 4.76
CA LEU A 161 13.05 -7.64 3.43
C LEU A 161 14.08 -7.05 2.48
N SER A 162 14.84 -6.03 2.91
CA SER A 162 15.90 -5.43 2.10
C SER A 162 17.01 -6.41 1.77
N THR A 163 17.38 -7.26 2.73
CA THR A 163 18.42 -8.29 2.57
C THR A 163 18.00 -9.36 1.55
N MET A 164 16.76 -9.84 1.63
CA MET A 164 16.20 -10.79 0.66
C MET A 164 16.20 -10.23 -0.77
N ILE A 165 15.81 -8.97 -0.93
CA ILE A 165 15.77 -8.31 -2.23
C ILE A 165 17.19 -8.17 -2.80
N LYS A 166 18.15 -7.73 -2.00
CA LYS A 166 19.56 -7.63 -2.41
C LYS A 166 20.15 -9.00 -2.79
N ALA A 167 19.81 -10.04 -2.05
CA ALA A 167 20.23 -11.42 -2.36
C ALA A 167 19.61 -11.94 -3.67
N ASN A 168 18.48 -11.38 -4.11
CA ASN A 168 17.82 -11.65 -5.39
C ASN A 168 18.20 -10.61 -6.47
N ASN A 169 19.40 -10.04 -6.44
CA ASN A 169 19.90 -9.04 -7.40
C ASN A 169 18.98 -7.81 -7.54
N ASN A 170 18.34 -7.38 -6.46
CA ASN A 170 17.34 -6.32 -6.41
C ASN A 170 16.12 -6.57 -7.29
N LEU A 171 15.87 -7.83 -7.69
CA LEU A 171 14.67 -8.21 -8.44
C LEU A 171 13.47 -8.36 -7.51
N LEU A 172 12.33 -7.91 -7.99
CA LEU A 172 11.07 -8.15 -7.32
C LEU A 172 10.65 -9.63 -7.44
N ASP A 173 9.95 -10.13 -6.41
CA ASP A 173 9.33 -11.46 -6.42
C ASP A 173 8.03 -11.40 -5.63
N PHE A 174 7.03 -10.77 -6.22
CA PHE A 174 5.71 -10.58 -5.64
C PHE A 174 4.66 -10.37 -6.75
N GLY A 175 3.40 -10.40 -6.36
CA GLY A 175 2.25 -10.06 -7.18
C GLY A 175 1.62 -8.71 -6.82
N VAL A 176 0.31 -8.64 -6.94
CA VAL A 176 -0.49 -7.42 -6.72
C VAL A 176 -0.32 -6.85 -5.31
N LEU A 177 -0.30 -7.71 -4.29
CA LEU A 177 -0.17 -7.25 -2.90
C LEU A 177 1.23 -6.72 -2.60
N GLY A 178 2.25 -7.41 -3.10
CA GLY A 178 3.62 -6.95 -2.96
C GLY A 178 3.87 -5.65 -3.74
N SER A 179 3.29 -5.50 -4.93
CA SER A 179 3.33 -4.26 -5.73
C SER A 179 2.88 -3.04 -4.93
N LYS A 180 1.80 -3.20 -4.14
CA LYS A 180 1.29 -2.13 -3.27
C LYS A 180 2.17 -1.87 -2.04
N THR A 181 2.73 -2.92 -1.44
CA THR A 181 3.25 -2.84 -0.08
C THR A 181 4.77 -2.75 -0.01
N VAL A 182 5.49 -3.50 -0.86
CA VAL A 182 6.95 -3.65 -0.73
C VAL A 182 7.70 -2.34 -0.92
N LEU A 183 7.49 -1.63 -2.04
CA LEU A 183 8.21 -0.39 -2.31
C LEU A 183 7.92 0.69 -1.25
N ARG A 184 6.66 0.76 -0.76
CA ARG A 184 6.27 1.70 0.29
C ARG A 184 6.96 1.40 1.60
N MET A 185 7.01 0.12 2.00
CA MET A 185 7.61 -0.27 3.28
C MET A 185 9.13 -0.19 3.24
N LEU A 186 9.78 -0.54 2.13
CA LEU A 186 11.19 -0.25 1.94
C LEU A 186 11.48 1.25 2.13
N SER A 187 10.69 2.11 1.48
CA SER A 187 10.89 3.56 1.57
C SER A 187 10.68 4.09 2.98
N LYS A 188 9.61 3.64 3.66
CA LYS A 188 9.30 4.03 5.04
C LYS A 188 10.42 3.69 6.03
N TYR A 189 11.09 2.57 5.83
CA TYR A 189 12.13 2.06 6.74
C TYR A 189 13.56 2.36 6.26
N GLY A 190 13.74 3.36 5.39
CA GLY A 190 15.06 3.88 5.02
C GLY A 190 15.70 3.23 3.78
N TYR A 191 14.96 2.44 3.01
CA TYR A 191 15.43 1.73 1.83
C TYR A 191 14.83 2.29 0.52
N ALA A 192 14.55 3.59 0.44
CA ALA A 192 13.96 4.21 -0.74
C ALA A 192 14.83 4.07 -2.00
N ASP A 193 16.17 4.13 -1.85
CA ASP A 193 17.11 3.90 -2.95
C ASP A 193 16.96 2.49 -3.52
N LEU A 194 16.79 1.47 -2.66
CA LEU A 194 16.58 0.09 -3.09
C LEU A 194 15.23 -0.06 -3.81
N ALA A 195 14.17 0.56 -3.28
CA ALA A 195 12.85 0.56 -3.90
C ALA A 195 12.90 1.19 -5.31
N TYR A 196 13.66 2.29 -5.47
CA TYR A 196 13.87 2.93 -6.77
C TYR A 196 14.64 2.02 -7.74
N GLN A 197 15.70 1.38 -7.27
CA GLN A 197 16.46 0.40 -8.08
C GLN A 197 15.59 -0.76 -8.54
N MET A 198 14.75 -1.32 -7.66
CA MET A 198 13.81 -2.39 -8.02
C MET A 198 12.84 -1.98 -9.12
N ALA A 199 12.33 -0.74 -9.06
CA ALA A 199 11.35 -0.24 -10.01
C ALA A 199 11.96 0.05 -11.38
N THR A 200 13.21 0.54 -11.43
CA THR A 200 13.86 1.10 -12.64
C THR A 200 14.83 0.16 -13.34
N GLN A 201 15.21 -0.96 -12.72
CA GLN A 201 16.13 -1.89 -13.36
C GLN A 201 15.55 -2.49 -14.66
N GLU A 202 16.43 -2.79 -15.60
CA GLU A 202 16.04 -3.27 -16.94
C GLU A 202 15.93 -4.80 -17.05
N GLU A 203 16.35 -5.53 -16.00
CA GLU A 203 16.19 -6.98 -15.92
C GLU A 203 14.76 -7.34 -15.47
N ALA A 204 14.23 -8.41 -16.01
CA ALA A 204 12.91 -8.93 -15.62
C ALA A 204 13.02 -9.74 -14.31
N PRO A 205 12.01 -9.65 -13.44
CA PRO A 205 10.79 -8.83 -13.53
C PRO A 205 10.99 -7.41 -12.98
N SER A 206 10.52 -6.40 -13.68
CA SER A 206 10.48 -5.01 -13.22
C SER A 206 9.62 -4.14 -14.14
N TRP A 207 9.17 -2.97 -13.66
CA TRP A 207 8.55 -1.95 -14.50
C TRP A 207 9.53 -1.37 -15.53
N GLY A 208 10.80 -1.18 -15.15
CA GLY A 208 11.86 -0.73 -16.07
C GLY A 208 12.07 -1.70 -17.21
N ASN A 209 11.95 -3.01 -16.99
CA ASN A 209 12.01 -4.01 -18.05
C ASN A 209 10.88 -3.85 -19.07
N TRP A 210 9.66 -3.55 -18.64
CA TRP A 210 8.56 -3.30 -19.58
C TRP A 210 8.82 -2.10 -20.46
N ILE A 211 9.36 -1.00 -19.90
CA ILE A 211 9.75 0.20 -20.66
C ILE A 211 10.82 -0.16 -21.69
N LYS A 212 11.86 -0.91 -21.29
CA LYS A 212 12.91 -1.39 -22.19
C LYS A 212 12.37 -2.25 -23.34
N GLN A 213 11.33 -3.04 -23.08
CA GLN A 213 10.64 -3.83 -24.11
C GLN A 213 9.68 -3.01 -25.00
N GLY A 214 9.54 -1.71 -24.75
CA GLY A 214 8.67 -0.82 -25.53
C GLY A 214 7.20 -0.82 -25.12
N PHE A 215 6.88 -1.29 -23.91
CA PHE A 215 5.51 -1.19 -23.38
C PHE A 215 5.16 0.27 -23.12
N THR A 216 3.96 0.66 -23.52
CA THR A 216 3.39 2.00 -23.29
C THR A 216 2.33 2.00 -22.20
N THR A 217 1.97 0.83 -21.71
CA THR A 217 0.98 0.59 -20.66
C THR A 217 1.49 -0.48 -19.69
N LEU A 218 0.82 -0.64 -18.56
CA LEU A 218 1.15 -1.67 -17.58
C LEU A 218 0.64 -3.04 -18.06
N ALA A 219 1.44 -4.08 -17.85
CA ALA A 219 1.02 -5.46 -18.11
C ALA A 219 0.34 -6.07 -16.87
N GLU A 220 -0.44 -7.11 -17.10
CA GLU A 220 -1.12 -7.89 -16.07
C GLU A 220 -0.16 -8.78 -15.29
N THR A 221 0.89 -9.27 -15.95
CA THR A 221 1.88 -10.19 -15.38
C THR A 221 3.29 -9.64 -15.56
N TRP A 222 4.20 -10.04 -14.65
CA TRP A 222 5.60 -9.60 -14.72
C TRP A 222 6.34 -10.09 -15.95
N ILE A 223 6.05 -11.32 -16.40
CA ILE A 223 6.69 -11.94 -17.54
C ILE A 223 5.61 -12.28 -18.56
N LEU A 224 5.73 -11.76 -19.76
CA LEU A 224 4.93 -12.19 -20.89
C LEU A 224 5.63 -13.37 -21.55
N SER A 225 5.10 -14.57 -21.37
CA SER A 225 5.57 -15.78 -22.01
C SER A 225 4.52 -16.31 -22.99
N PRO A 226 4.90 -17.22 -23.91
CA PRO A 226 3.93 -17.92 -24.76
C PRO A 226 2.83 -18.66 -23.97
N GLU A 227 3.10 -19.01 -22.72
CA GLU A 227 2.17 -19.67 -21.80
C GLU A 227 1.11 -18.71 -21.27
N PHE A 228 1.43 -17.40 -21.20
CA PHE A 228 0.54 -16.32 -20.76
C PHE A 228 0.11 -15.41 -21.92
N ARG A 229 -0.16 -15.99 -23.10
CA ARG A 229 -0.55 -15.24 -24.31
C ARG A 229 -1.83 -14.43 -24.15
N ASP A 230 -2.69 -14.82 -23.22
CA ASP A 230 -3.96 -14.15 -22.92
C ASP A 230 -3.83 -13.06 -21.85
N ALA A 231 -2.63 -12.85 -21.28
CA ALA A 231 -2.41 -11.77 -20.32
C ALA A 231 -2.53 -10.41 -21.00
N SER A 232 -3.28 -9.51 -20.36
CA SER A 232 -3.46 -8.14 -20.85
C SER A 232 -2.15 -7.35 -20.76
N VAL A 233 -1.86 -6.57 -21.79
CA VAL A 233 -0.78 -5.58 -21.78
C VAL A 233 -1.29 -4.17 -21.50
N ASN A 234 -2.53 -4.05 -21.05
CA ASN A 234 -3.15 -2.81 -20.59
C ASN A 234 -3.99 -3.12 -19.35
N HIS A 235 -3.30 -3.31 -18.20
CA HIS A 235 -3.93 -3.78 -16.97
C HIS A 235 -3.46 -2.98 -15.75
N MET A 236 -4.38 -2.73 -14.81
CA MET A 236 -4.12 -1.89 -13.65
C MET A 236 -3.48 -2.60 -12.44
N PHE A 237 -3.39 -3.91 -12.42
CA PHE A 237 -2.99 -4.70 -11.24
C PHE A 237 -1.69 -4.22 -10.59
N LEU A 238 -0.70 -3.92 -11.38
CA LEU A 238 0.62 -3.51 -10.91
C LEU A 238 0.83 -1.99 -10.99
N GLY A 239 -0.28 -1.22 -11.01
CA GLY A 239 -0.30 0.24 -11.17
C GLY A 239 -0.05 1.04 -9.89
N ASP A 240 0.04 0.41 -8.72
CA ASP A 240 0.30 1.11 -7.45
C ASP A 240 1.68 1.81 -7.42
N ILE A 241 2.58 1.46 -8.34
CA ILE A 241 3.84 2.17 -8.58
C ILE A 241 3.63 3.68 -8.77
N ASN A 242 2.54 4.08 -9.45
CA ASN A 242 2.22 5.49 -9.63
C ASN A 242 1.93 6.20 -8.29
N ALA A 243 1.16 5.56 -7.41
CA ALA A 243 0.91 6.10 -6.08
C ALA A 243 2.18 6.13 -5.22
N TRP A 244 3.09 5.15 -5.37
CA TRP A 244 4.41 5.20 -4.71
C TRP A 244 5.24 6.39 -5.21
N MET A 245 5.23 6.69 -6.53
CA MET A 245 5.92 7.86 -7.07
C MET A 245 5.39 9.17 -6.47
N TYR A 246 4.07 9.32 -6.32
CA TYR A 246 3.47 10.49 -5.69
C TYR A 246 3.77 10.57 -4.20
N ASN A 247 3.58 9.48 -3.47
CA ASN A 247 3.69 9.50 -2.01
C ASN A 247 5.15 9.51 -1.52
N VAL A 248 6.07 8.88 -2.27
CA VAL A 248 7.46 8.72 -1.85
C VAL A 248 8.40 9.64 -2.61
N LEU A 249 8.43 9.57 -3.95
CA LEU A 249 9.39 10.38 -4.71
C LEU A 249 9.03 11.87 -4.68
N ALA A 250 7.77 12.20 -4.89
CA ALA A 250 7.28 13.57 -4.76
C ALA A 250 6.94 13.94 -3.32
N GLY A 251 6.61 12.96 -2.49
CA GLY A 251 6.29 13.13 -1.09
C GLY A 251 4.91 13.70 -0.79
N ILE A 252 3.99 13.74 -1.75
CA ILE A 252 2.63 14.28 -1.53
C ILE A 252 1.79 13.25 -0.79
N ASN A 253 1.45 13.53 0.48
CA ASN A 253 0.66 12.68 1.34
C ASN A 253 -0.46 13.49 2.02
N TYR A 254 -1.56 12.81 2.37
CA TYR A 254 -2.61 13.35 3.22
C TYR A 254 -2.27 13.10 4.69
N ASP A 255 -2.86 13.91 5.57
CA ASP A 255 -2.91 13.64 6.99
C ASP A 255 -4.19 12.86 7.32
N GLU A 256 -4.07 11.69 7.95
CA GLU A 256 -5.21 10.87 8.34
C GLU A 256 -6.13 11.55 9.37
N GLN A 257 -5.57 12.47 10.17
CA GLN A 257 -6.32 13.21 11.18
C GLN A 257 -7.04 14.43 10.60
N GLU A 258 -6.52 14.96 9.47
CA GLU A 258 -7.11 16.09 8.75
C GLU A 258 -7.39 15.74 7.28
N PRO A 259 -8.35 14.82 7.02
CA PRO A 259 -8.62 14.28 5.70
C PRO A 259 -9.06 15.34 4.69
N GLY A 260 -8.97 14.97 3.40
CA GLY A 260 -9.30 15.87 2.31
C GLY A 260 -8.21 16.91 2.03
N PHE A 261 -6.97 16.64 2.45
CA PHE A 261 -5.85 17.58 2.30
C PHE A 261 -6.11 18.94 2.97
N LYS A 262 -6.78 18.94 4.10
CA LYS A 262 -6.86 20.15 4.95
C LYS A 262 -5.50 20.47 5.53
N HIS A 263 -4.80 19.45 6.00
CA HIS A 263 -3.37 19.44 6.27
C HIS A 263 -2.66 18.52 5.26
N ILE A 264 -1.53 18.96 4.73
CA ILE A 264 -0.77 18.27 3.68
C ILE A 264 0.57 17.83 4.27
N LEU A 265 0.94 16.57 4.07
CA LEU A 265 2.28 16.10 4.42
C LEU A 265 3.12 16.04 3.13
N ILE A 266 4.26 16.74 3.14
CA ILE A 266 5.24 16.72 2.04
C ILE A 266 6.52 16.06 2.54
N GLN A 267 6.74 14.81 2.13
CA GLN A 267 7.78 13.93 2.66
C GLN A 267 8.59 13.27 1.51
N PRO A 268 9.25 14.06 0.64
CA PRO A 268 9.96 13.51 -0.50
C PRO A 268 11.20 12.74 -0.09
N HIS A 269 11.45 11.64 -0.78
CA HIS A 269 12.70 10.90 -0.71
C HIS A 269 13.58 11.23 -1.93
N PHE A 270 14.72 11.86 -1.67
CA PHE A 270 15.69 12.25 -2.71
C PHE A 270 16.60 11.07 -3.06
N VAL A 271 16.03 10.08 -3.77
CA VAL A 271 16.72 8.82 -4.08
C VAL A 271 17.93 9.03 -4.99
N LYS A 272 18.94 8.16 -4.87
CA LYS A 272 20.12 8.18 -5.73
C LYS A 272 19.76 7.74 -7.15
N GLY A 273 20.36 8.41 -8.13
CA GLY A 273 20.10 8.11 -9.55
C GLY A 273 18.87 8.82 -10.13
N LEU A 274 18.23 9.69 -9.33
CA LEU A 274 17.16 10.56 -9.81
C LEU A 274 17.54 12.02 -9.52
N ASP A 275 17.56 12.84 -10.55
CA ASP A 275 18.05 14.22 -10.47
C ASP A 275 16.92 15.21 -10.16
N TRP A 276 15.70 14.89 -10.53
CA TRP A 276 14.55 15.76 -10.31
C TRP A 276 13.22 14.99 -10.28
N VAL A 277 12.24 15.57 -9.60
CA VAL A 277 10.84 15.15 -9.62
C VAL A 277 9.96 16.39 -9.76
N LYS A 278 8.89 16.29 -10.54
CA LYS A 278 7.82 17.30 -10.60
C LYS A 278 6.50 16.58 -10.51
N ALA A 279 5.72 16.91 -9.50
CA ALA A 279 4.40 16.33 -9.28
C ALA A 279 3.37 17.41 -8.94
N GLU A 280 2.19 17.24 -9.50
CA GLU A 280 1.02 18.05 -9.23
C GLU A 280 -0.15 17.14 -8.86
N TYR A 281 -0.85 17.47 -7.79
CA TYR A 281 -2.07 16.78 -7.37
C TYR A 281 -3.21 17.80 -7.19
N LYS A 282 -4.32 17.59 -7.88
CA LYS A 282 -5.53 18.41 -7.75
C LYS A 282 -6.40 17.88 -6.61
N SER A 283 -6.22 18.42 -5.41
CA SER A 283 -7.03 18.10 -4.25
C SER A 283 -8.39 18.84 -4.29
N VAL A 284 -9.29 18.52 -3.33
CA VAL A 284 -10.55 19.26 -3.13
C VAL A 284 -10.33 20.70 -2.72
N ASN A 285 -9.18 21.04 -2.16
CA ASN A 285 -8.81 22.39 -1.70
C ASN A 285 -8.00 23.17 -2.76
N GLY A 286 -7.61 22.54 -3.87
CA GLY A 286 -6.82 23.15 -4.92
C GLY A 286 -5.59 22.33 -5.31
N ILE A 287 -4.70 22.97 -6.05
CA ILE A 287 -3.52 22.31 -6.60
C ILE A 287 -2.41 22.27 -5.55
N ILE A 288 -1.90 21.07 -5.29
CA ILE A 288 -0.69 20.81 -4.51
C ILE A 288 0.43 20.53 -5.50
N ARG A 289 1.58 21.19 -5.36
CA ARG A 289 2.79 20.87 -6.11
C ARG A 289 3.92 20.49 -5.18
N SER A 290 4.69 19.53 -5.60
CA SER A 290 5.98 19.17 -4.99
C SER A 290 6.96 18.93 -6.12
N GLU A 291 7.97 19.77 -6.20
CA GLU A 291 8.99 19.72 -7.24
C GLU A 291 10.37 19.83 -6.58
N TRP A 292 11.24 18.87 -6.84
CA TRP A 292 12.61 18.98 -6.36
C TRP A 292 13.62 18.72 -7.47
N GLU A 293 14.77 19.32 -7.32
CA GLU A 293 15.90 19.22 -8.26
C GLU A 293 17.20 19.16 -7.47
N ARG A 294 18.07 18.24 -7.83
CA ARG A 294 19.42 18.11 -7.28
C ARG A 294 20.34 19.09 -8.00
N LYS A 295 21.03 19.94 -7.24
CA LYS A 295 22.04 20.88 -7.74
C LYS A 295 23.30 20.70 -6.92
N GLU A 296 24.30 20.09 -7.54
CA GLU A 296 25.57 19.74 -6.87
C GLU A 296 25.28 18.87 -5.63
N GLU A 297 25.63 19.35 -4.44
CA GLU A 297 25.43 18.65 -3.18
C GLU A 297 24.11 19.01 -2.47
N GLN A 298 23.31 19.89 -3.05
CA GLN A 298 22.05 20.36 -2.47
C GLN A 298 20.84 19.87 -3.26
N VAL A 299 19.71 19.81 -2.58
CA VAL A 299 18.40 19.61 -3.22
C VAL A 299 17.53 20.82 -2.98
N ILE A 300 17.03 21.40 -4.06
CA ILE A 300 16.05 22.48 -4.01
C ILE A 300 14.67 21.89 -4.12
N LEU A 301 13.84 22.06 -3.09
CA LEU A 301 12.44 21.66 -3.06
C LEU A 301 11.55 22.90 -3.19
N LYS A 302 10.66 22.89 -4.18
CA LYS A 302 9.59 23.88 -4.36
C LYS A 302 8.24 23.23 -4.08
N VAL A 303 7.41 23.87 -3.27
CA VAL A 303 6.08 23.40 -2.94
C VAL A 303 5.05 24.49 -3.16
N THR A 304 3.87 24.11 -3.65
CA THR A 304 2.70 24.97 -3.72
C THR A 304 1.62 24.38 -2.81
N ILE A 305 1.18 25.17 -1.84
CA ILE A 305 0.17 24.80 -0.85
C ILE A 305 -1.11 25.61 -1.17
N PRO A 306 -2.26 24.93 -1.39
CA PRO A 306 -3.52 25.60 -1.74
C PRO A 306 -3.98 26.59 -0.67
N VAL A 307 -4.80 27.54 -1.08
CA VAL A 307 -5.42 28.51 -0.17
C VAL A 307 -6.29 27.81 0.88
N ASN A 308 -6.29 28.33 2.10
CA ASN A 308 -6.99 27.77 3.27
C ASN A 308 -6.53 26.35 3.70
N THR A 309 -5.33 25.97 3.32
CA THR A 309 -4.67 24.76 3.81
C THR A 309 -3.29 25.09 4.39
N ASN A 310 -2.71 24.12 5.06
CA ASN A 310 -1.33 24.19 5.55
C ASN A 310 -0.62 22.88 5.24
N ALA A 311 0.70 22.86 5.39
CA ALA A 311 1.49 21.67 5.17
C ALA A 311 2.62 21.54 6.18
N THR A 312 2.97 20.31 6.50
CA THR A 312 4.23 19.97 7.17
C THR A 312 5.18 19.33 6.15
N ILE A 313 6.36 19.91 6.01
CA ILE A 313 7.45 19.36 5.22
C ILE A 313 8.35 18.54 6.15
N GLU A 314 8.46 17.23 5.89
CA GLU A 314 9.37 16.36 6.64
C GLU A 314 10.38 15.73 5.69
N CYS A 315 11.63 16.17 5.77
CA CYS A 315 12.66 15.72 4.85
C CYS A 315 14.05 15.86 5.48
N ASN A 316 14.92 14.89 5.29
CA ASN A 316 16.30 14.88 5.79
C ASN A 316 16.40 15.23 7.30
N GLY A 317 15.47 14.70 8.12
CA GLY A 317 15.42 14.95 9.55
C GLY A 317 14.95 16.35 9.97
N ARG A 318 14.52 17.19 9.03
CA ARG A 318 13.93 18.51 9.28
C ARG A 318 12.42 18.43 9.20
N LYS A 319 11.75 19.14 10.11
CA LYS A 319 10.30 19.33 10.10
C LYS A 319 9.99 20.83 10.04
N ILE A 320 9.20 21.26 9.06
CA ILE A 320 8.90 22.67 8.78
C ILE A 320 7.41 22.79 8.47
N ASP A 321 6.70 23.59 9.25
CA ASP A 321 5.29 23.90 9.00
C ASP A 321 5.17 25.15 8.12
N LEU A 322 4.32 25.09 7.10
CA LEU A 322 4.12 26.13 6.11
C LEU A 322 2.62 26.42 5.91
N GLY A 323 2.29 27.68 5.76
CA GLY A 323 0.97 28.12 5.33
C GLY A 323 0.78 28.00 3.82
N SER A 324 -0.39 28.42 3.32
CA SER A 324 -0.70 28.49 1.89
C SER A 324 0.27 29.41 1.12
N GLY A 325 0.54 29.08 -0.14
CA GLY A 325 1.42 29.84 -1.01
C GLY A 325 2.48 28.99 -1.70
N GLU A 326 3.45 29.65 -2.32
CA GLU A 326 4.61 29.03 -2.96
C GLU A 326 5.84 29.19 -2.05
N HIS A 327 6.54 28.09 -1.82
CA HIS A 327 7.70 28.03 -0.94
C HIS A 327 8.86 27.34 -1.63
N GLN A 328 10.08 27.78 -1.30
CA GLN A 328 11.31 27.12 -1.75
C GLN A 328 12.20 26.82 -0.55
N LEU A 329 12.66 25.61 -0.45
CA LEU A 329 13.51 25.09 0.61
C LEU A 329 14.77 24.48 0.00
N THR A 330 15.88 24.52 0.76
CA THR A 330 17.14 23.86 0.38
C THR A 330 17.53 22.83 1.45
N PHE A 331 17.88 21.64 1.01
CA PHE A 331 18.28 20.51 1.82
C PHE A 331 19.67 20.03 1.46
#